data_c9961b8e28faf55250316fe04867a4b8
#
_entry.id   c9961b8e28faf55250316fe04867a4b8
#
_cell.length_a   1.000
_cell.length_b   1.000
_cell.length_c   1.000
_cell.angle_alpha   90.00
_cell.angle_beta   90.00
_cell.angle_gamma   90.00
#
_symmetry.space_group_name_H-M   'P 1'
#
loop_
_entity.id
_entity.type
_entity.pdbx_description
1 polymer ?
#
loop_
_entity_poly.entity_id
_entity_poly.type
_entity_poly.pdbx_seq_one_letter_code
_entity_poly.pdbx_strand_id
1 'polypeptide(L)'
;DTRILKYKDCSSSTLFVGKTTTSAGSDSLLDYCDIKIGLATLSDGIFFGEVIKQTGHLSLFKSKQSIVLVETSALRKCVKASKISTVKENTYVIFPYDKNNKLMDEQHFNRNYPMAYSYLLDNKKKLLSRDKGKIPPDKWYGFGRTQGLSNNKEKLLIPPLQKDRLSLRYSTPDELYISGYAIIPKEGYDLDTIRSYFQSEELFSWIESN
;
A
#
# COMPACT_ATOMS: atom_id res chain seq x y z
N ASP A 1 20.24 8.06 23.50
CA ASP A 1 18.84 8.46 23.64
C ASP A 1 18.13 8.28 22.31
N THR A 2 17.50 7.13 22.13
CA THR A 2 16.70 6.86 20.93
C THR A 2 15.39 7.62 21.05
N ARG A 3 15.29 8.78 20.42
CA ARG A 3 14.03 9.51 20.35
C ARG A 3 13.11 8.81 19.35
N ILE A 4 12.14 8.04 19.88
CA ILE A 4 11.02 7.51 19.10
C ILE A 4 10.13 8.71 18.75
N LEU A 5 10.14 9.13 17.49
CA LEU A 5 9.19 10.12 16.98
C LEU A 5 7.77 9.53 17.06
N LYS A 6 6.93 10.11 17.90
CA LYS A 6 5.54 9.69 18.05
C LYS A 6 4.76 10.14 16.82
N TYR A 7 3.95 9.23 16.27
CA TYR A 7 3.06 9.42 15.10
C TYR A 7 2.16 10.67 15.14
N LYS A 8 2.05 11.34 16.29
CA LYS A 8 1.27 12.58 16.46
C LYS A 8 1.91 13.83 15.84
N ASP A 9 3.18 13.78 15.55
CA ASP A 9 3.94 14.95 15.10
C ASP A 9 4.11 15.02 13.58
N CYS A 10 3.53 14.05 12.84
CA CYS A 10 3.60 14.00 11.39
C CYS A 10 2.28 14.45 10.78
N SER A 11 2.28 15.55 10.06
CA SER A 11 1.20 15.86 9.12
C SER A 11 1.20 14.82 8.00
N SER A 12 0.04 14.52 7.42
CA SER A 12 -0.20 13.41 6.48
C SER A 12 0.64 13.41 5.18
N SER A 13 1.56 14.33 5.03
CA SER A 13 2.38 14.54 3.83
C SER A 13 3.88 14.66 4.11
N THR A 14 4.35 14.46 5.35
CA THR A 14 5.75 14.76 5.68
C THR A 14 6.42 13.54 6.31
N LEU A 15 7.45 13.03 5.64
CA LEU A 15 8.45 12.16 6.26
C LEU A 15 9.37 13.10 7.07
N PHE A 16 9.22 13.15 8.39
CA PHE A 16 10.11 13.97 9.22
C PHE A 16 11.35 13.21 9.58
N VAL A 17 12.45 13.75 9.17
CA VAL A 17 13.77 13.38 9.63
C VAL A 17 14.31 14.58 10.40
N GLY A 18 14.13 14.58 11.72
CA GLY A 18 14.75 15.51 12.67
C GLY A 18 14.42 17.00 12.54
N LYS A 19 14.79 17.78 13.56
CA LYS A 19 14.83 19.25 13.48
C LYS A 19 15.93 19.64 12.50
N THR A 20 15.56 20.06 11.30
CA THR A 20 16.50 20.70 10.40
C THR A 20 16.87 22.06 10.96
N THR A 21 18.13 22.26 11.34
CA THR A 21 18.74 23.57 11.22
C THR A 21 18.87 23.83 9.72
N THR A 22 17.87 24.45 9.14
CA THR A 22 17.90 24.86 7.74
C THR A 22 19.01 25.88 7.56
N SER A 23 20.16 25.45 7.05
CA SER A 23 21.03 26.34 6.34
C SER A 23 20.27 26.79 5.09
N ALA A 24 20.14 28.10 4.90
CA ALA A 24 19.50 28.66 3.70
C ALA A 24 20.19 28.07 2.46
N GLY A 25 19.44 27.29 1.65
CA GLY A 25 19.91 26.71 0.39
C GLY A 25 19.94 25.17 0.30
N SER A 26 19.44 24.42 1.29
CA SER A 26 19.35 22.95 1.16
C SER A 26 18.04 22.56 0.47
N ASP A 27 18.16 21.88 -0.66
CA ASP A 27 17.02 21.29 -1.37
C ASP A 27 16.34 20.25 -0.47
N SER A 28 15.01 20.22 -0.53
CA SER A 28 14.21 19.22 0.18
C SER A 28 14.07 17.96 -0.67
N LEU A 29 14.05 16.79 -0.05
CA LEU A 29 13.69 15.54 -0.75
C LEU A 29 12.37 15.66 -1.52
N LEU A 30 11.42 16.44 -1.00
CA LEU A 30 10.14 16.70 -1.63
C LEU A 30 10.24 17.54 -2.92
N ASP A 31 11.38 18.14 -3.21
CA ASP A 31 11.62 18.82 -4.49
C ASP A 31 11.86 17.80 -5.62
N TYR A 32 12.36 16.62 -5.28
CA TYR A 32 12.76 15.55 -6.19
C TYR A 32 11.73 14.43 -6.34
N CYS A 33 10.94 14.16 -5.31
CA CYS A 33 9.97 13.08 -5.32
C CYS A 33 8.73 13.39 -4.49
N ASP A 34 7.65 12.68 -4.78
CA ASP A 34 6.45 12.61 -3.95
C ASP A 34 6.52 11.39 -3.03
N ILE A 35 6.10 11.55 -1.78
CA ILE A 35 5.92 10.45 -0.84
C ILE A 35 4.42 10.21 -0.67
N LYS A 36 3.96 9.01 -1.04
CA LYS A 36 2.54 8.64 -1.00
C LYS A 36 2.31 7.45 -0.07
N ILE A 37 1.25 7.54 0.73
CA ILE A 37 0.78 6.43 1.57
C ILE A 37 0.05 5.42 0.70
N GLY A 38 0.21 4.12 1.01
CA GLY A 38 -0.52 3.04 0.36
C GLY A 38 -2.01 3.06 0.68
N LEU A 39 -2.76 2.22 -0.03
CA LEU A 39 -4.17 2.01 0.29
C LEU A 39 -4.34 1.36 1.67
N ALA A 40 -5.49 1.55 2.29
CA ALA A 40 -5.83 0.87 3.53
C ALA A 40 -7.18 0.17 3.41
N THR A 41 -7.17 -1.15 3.47
CA THR A 41 -8.40 -1.95 3.45
C THR A 41 -9.17 -1.81 4.76
N LEU A 42 -8.48 -1.46 5.85
CA LEU A 42 -8.93 -1.53 7.24
C LEU A 42 -9.40 -2.94 7.64
N SER A 43 -9.11 -3.94 6.82
CA SER A 43 -9.35 -5.35 7.08
C SER A 43 -8.45 -6.23 6.21
N ASP A 44 -7.14 -6.02 6.30
CA ASP A 44 -6.15 -6.76 5.49
C ASP A 44 -6.35 -8.28 5.57
N GLY A 45 -6.76 -8.79 6.73
CA GLY A 45 -7.00 -10.22 6.93
C GLY A 45 -8.12 -10.80 6.05
N ILE A 46 -9.01 -9.96 5.50
CA ILE A 46 -10.08 -10.36 4.57
C ILE A 46 -9.65 -10.08 3.14
N PHE A 47 -9.20 -8.87 2.85
CA PHE A 47 -8.94 -8.44 1.47
C PHE A 47 -7.61 -8.93 0.91
N PHE A 48 -6.57 -9.07 1.75
CA PHE A 48 -5.21 -9.37 1.32
C PHE A 48 -4.86 -10.84 1.57
N GLY A 49 -4.21 -11.47 0.58
CA GLY A 49 -3.83 -12.87 0.69
C GLY A 49 -2.89 -13.33 -0.44
N GLU A 50 -2.71 -14.62 -0.51
CA GLU A 50 -1.84 -15.29 -1.50
C GLU A 50 -2.70 -16.07 -2.50
N VAL A 51 -2.33 -16.04 -3.78
CA VAL A 51 -2.85 -16.97 -4.77
C VAL A 51 -2.00 -18.25 -4.70
N ILE A 52 -2.61 -19.33 -4.22
CA ILE A 52 -1.96 -20.64 -4.09
C ILE A 52 -1.90 -21.36 -5.44
N LYS A 53 -3.00 -21.26 -6.20
CA LYS A 53 -3.16 -21.92 -7.51
C LYS A 53 -4.09 -21.12 -8.37
N GLN A 54 -3.79 -21.04 -9.65
CA GLN A 54 -4.67 -20.48 -10.68
C GLN A 54 -5.05 -21.56 -11.67
N THR A 55 -6.33 -21.66 -12.02
CA THR A 55 -6.84 -22.58 -13.02
C THR A 55 -7.89 -21.87 -13.87
N GLY A 56 -7.52 -21.62 -15.13
CA GLY A 56 -8.36 -20.80 -16.01
C GLY A 56 -8.60 -19.39 -15.47
N HIS A 57 -9.86 -19.02 -15.32
CA HIS A 57 -10.29 -17.72 -14.83
C HIS A 57 -10.49 -17.69 -13.30
N LEU A 58 -10.17 -18.76 -12.58
CA LEU A 58 -10.32 -18.89 -11.13
C LEU A 58 -8.97 -19.00 -10.44
N SER A 59 -8.89 -18.42 -9.26
CA SER A 59 -7.74 -18.48 -8.36
C SER A 59 -8.14 -19.01 -7.00
N LEU A 60 -7.34 -19.95 -6.47
CA LEU A 60 -7.44 -20.38 -5.08
C LEU A 60 -6.72 -19.34 -4.21
N PHE A 61 -7.49 -18.48 -3.57
CA PHE A 61 -7.03 -17.35 -2.78
C PHE A 61 -7.03 -17.68 -1.29
N LYS A 62 -5.87 -17.53 -0.65
CA LYS A 62 -5.67 -17.77 0.79
C LYS A 62 -5.55 -16.41 1.50
N SER A 63 -6.59 -16.03 2.19
CA SER A 63 -6.60 -14.92 3.14
C SER A 63 -6.22 -15.40 4.55
N LYS A 64 -6.23 -14.49 5.54
CA LYS A 64 -6.14 -14.89 6.95
C LYS A 64 -7.43 -15.52 7.48
N GLN A 65 -8.56 -15.32 6.83
CA GLN A 65 -9.86 -15.84 7.27
C GLN A 65 -10.10 -17.25 6.74
N SER A 66 -9.80 -17.49 5.46
CA SER A 66 -10.15 -18.74 4.78
C SER A 66 -9.35 -18.91 3.47
N ILE A 67 -9.47 -20.09 2.89
CA ILE A 67 -9.05 -20.40 1.52
C ILE A 67 -10.32 -20.51 0.68
N VAL A 68 -10.43 -19.71 -0.37
CA VAL A 68 -11.62 -19.60 -1.21
C VAL A 68 -11.26 -19.55 -2.70
N LEU A 69 -12.15 -20.00 -3.55
CA LEU A 69 -12.07 -19.73 -4.99
C LEU A 69 -12.63 -18.34 -5.25
N VAL A 70 -11.92 -17.56 -6.07
CA VAL A 70 -12.36 -16.25 -6.55
C VAL A 70 -12.00 -16.10 -8.02
N GLU A 71 -12.68 -15.21 -8.71
CA GLU A 71 -12.32 -14.86 -10.08
C GLU A 71 -10.93 -14.20 -10.09
N THR A 72 -10.04 -14.67 -10.95
CA THR A 72 -8.67 -14.13 -11.06
C THR A 72 -8.68 -12.63 -11.38
N SER A 73 -9.63 -12.20 -12.21
CA SER A 73 -9.81 -10.79 -12.58
C SER A 73 -10.37 -9.90 -11.47
N ALA A 74 -10.90 -10.49 -10.37
CA ALA A 74 -11.25 -9.77 -9.15
C ALA A 74 -10.03 -9.47 -8.26
N LEU A 75 -8.86 -9.96 -8.63
CA LEU A 75 -7.62 -9.79 -7.87
C LEU A 75 -6.69 -8.77 -8.53
N ARG A 76 -6.01 -7.98 -7.70
CA ARG A 76 -4.90 -7.11 -8.12
C ARG A 76 -3.66 -7.45 -7.32
N LYS A 77 -2.51 -7.47 -8.00
CA LYS A 77 -1.22 -7.67 -7.33
C LYS A 77 -1.01 -6.57 -6.30
N CYS A 78 -0.64 -6.97 -5.08
CA CYS A 78 -0.53 -6.03 -3.97
C CYS A 78 0.60 -6.43 -3.03
N VAL A 79 1.46 -5.47 -2.70
CA VAL A 79 2.61 -5.67 -1.81
C VAL A 79 2.30 -5.12 -0.42
N LYS A 80 2.67 -5.86 0.60
CA LYS A 80 2.70 -5.34 1.95
C LYS A 80 4.07 -4.71 2.22
N ALA A 81 4.15 -3.37 2.08
CA ALA A 81 5.40 -2.64 2.16
C ALA A 81 6.13 -2.78 3.51
N SER A 82 5.41 -3.01 4.62
CA SER A 82 6.01 -3.31 5.92
C SER A 82 6.77 -4.64 5.99
N LYS A 83 6.75 -5.45 4.93
CA LYS A 83 7.40 -6.77 4.84
C LYS A 83 8.22 -6.94 3.57
N ILE A 84 8.79 -5.86 3.07
CA ILE A 84 9.53 -5.83 1.80
C ILE A 84 10.63 -6.89 1.70
N SER A 85 11.37 -7.13 2.77
CA SER A 85 12.44 -8.13 2.82
C SER A 85 11.97 -9.58 2.72
N THR A 86 10.68 -9.82 2.93
CA THR A 86 10.05 -11.17 2.93
C THR A 86 8.85 -11.26 2.01
N VAL A 87 8.79 -10.38 0.99
CA VAL A 87 7.66 -10.35 0.04
C VAL A 87 7.59 -11.65 -0.73
N LYS A 88 6.40 -12.24 -0.71
CA LYS A 88 6.02 -13.30 -1.63
C LYS A 88 5.46 -12.68 -2.91
N GLU A 89 5.89 -13.14 -4.06
CA GLU A 89 5.49 -12.58 -5.36
C GLU A 89 4.02 -12.81 -5.72
N ASN A 90 3.38 -13.79 -5.07
CA ASN A 90 2.00 -14.21 -5.32
C ASN A 90 0.97 -13.59 -4.37
N THR A 91 1.23 -12.36 -3.88
CA THR A 91 0.31 -11.65 -2.98
C THR A 91 -0.61 -10.73 -3.76
N TYR A 92 -1.88 -10.76 -3.39
CA TYR A 92 -2.96 -10.06 -4.07
C TYR A 92 -3.95 -9.45 -3.07
N VAL A 93 -4.76 -8.53 -3.57
CA VAL A 93 -5.92 -7.98 -2.86
C VAL A 93 -7.18 -8.20 -3.70
N ILE A 94 -8.30 -8.55 -3.07
CA ILE A 94 -9.61 -8.52 -3.74
C ILE A 94 -9.93 -7.06 -4.05
N PHE A 95 -10.20 -6.76 -5.33
CA PHE A 95 -10.26 -5.41 -5.88
C PHE A 95 -11.64 -5.09 -6.44
N PRO A 96 -12.57 -4.54 -5.64
CA PRO A 96 -13.92 -4.25 -6.06
C PRO A 96 -14.07 -2.91 -6.82
N TYR A 97 -13.04 -2.52 -7.57
CA TYR A 97 -13.00 -1.24 -8.29
C TYR A 97 -12.87 -1.48 -9.79
N ASP A 98 -13.39 -0.56 -10.57
CA ASP A 98 -13.26 -0.55 -12.03
C ASP A 98 -11.86 -0.06 -12.50
N LYS A 99 -11.67 -0.01 -13.82
CA LYS A 99 -10.43 0.47 -14.45
C LYS A 99 -10.07 1.93 -14.13
N ASN A 100 -11.05 2.72 -13.67
CA ASN A 100 -10.87 4.12 -13.27
C ASN A 100 -10.68 4.26 -11.75
N ASN A 101 -10.48 3.15 -11.02
CA ASN A 101 -10.36 3.10 -9.57
C ASN A 101 -11.63 3.59 -8.83
N LYS A 102 -12.78 3.55 -9.49
CA LYS A 102 -14.08 3.83 -8.88
C LYS A 102 -14.68 2.53 -8.34
N LEU A 103 -15.20 2.57 -7.11
CA LEU A 103 -15.90 1.42 -6.52
C LEU A 103 -17.03 1.00 -7.44
N MET A 104 -17.04 -0.25 -7.88
CA MET A 104 -18.11 -0.81 -8.69
C MET A 104 -19.42 -0.78 -7.91
N ASP A 105 -20.53 -0.59 -8.61
CA ASP A 105 -21.85 -0.83 -8.05
C ASP A 105 -21.96 -2.27 -7.50
N GLU A 106 -22.67 -2.47 -6.38
CA GLU A 106 -22.73 -3.77 -5.68
C GLU A 106 -23.33 -4.87 -6.57
N GLN A 107 -24.36 -4.55 -7.35
CA GLN A 107 -24.98 -5.53 -8.27
C GLN A 107 -24.02 -5.86 -9.43
N HIS A 108 -23.32 -4.85 -9.94
CA HIS A 108 -22.33 -5.04 -11.00
C HIS A 108 -21.14 -5.87 -10.50
N PHE A 109 -20.65 -5.62 -9.29
CA PHE A 109 -19.59 -6.40 -8.69
C PHE A 109 -20.02 -7.85 -8.47
N ASN A 110 -21.21 -8.09 -7.91
CA ASN A 110 -21.75 -9.44 -7.70
C ASN A 110 -21.94 -10.20 -9.03
N ARG A 111 -22.40 -9.51 -10.07
CA ARG A 111 -22.62 -10.15 -11.40
C ARG A 111 -21.32 -10.59 -12.05
N ASN A 112 -20.28 -9.75 -11.97
CA ASN A 112 -18.99 -10.03 -12.64
C ASN A 112 -18.07 -10.92 -11.81
N TYR A 113 -18.18 -10.86 -10.48
CA TYR A 113 -17.29 -11.54 -9.53
C TYR A 113 -18.09 -12.21 -8.40
N PRO A 114 -19.00 -13.15 -8.71
CA PRO A 114 -19.90 -13.74 -7.72
C PRO A 114 -19.18 -14.47 -6.60
N MET A 115 -18.03 -15.11 -6.87
CA MET A 115 -17.27 -15.82 -5.85
C MET A 115 -16.55 -14.85 -4.91
N ALA A 116 -15.88 -13.83 -5.45
CA ALA A 116 -15.27 -12.78 -4.65
C ALA A 116 -16.30 -12.01 -3.84
N TYR A 117 -17.47 -11.72 -4.43
CA TYR A 117 -18.57 -11.07 -3.74
C TYR A 117 -19.11 -11.93 -2.60
N SER A 118 -19.39 -13.22 -2.83
CA SER A 118 -19.87 -14.14 -1.81
C SER A 118 -18.91 -14.21 -0.61
N TYR A 119 -17.61 -14.32 -0.88
CA TYR A 119 -16.60 -14.31 0.17
C TYR A 119 -16.61 -13.01 0.99
N LEU A 120 -16.73 -11.84 0.34
CA LEU A 120 -16.84 -10.57 1.06
C LEU A 120 -18.15 -10.49 1.85
N LEU A 121 -19.27 -11.02 1.30
CA LEU A 121 -20.59 -11.05 1.95
C LEU A 121 -20.57 -11.87 3.23
N ASP A 122 -19.90 -13.02 3.24
CA ASP A 122 -19.69 -13.84 4.46
C ASP A 122 -18.95 -13.06 5.56
N ASN A 123 -18.17 -12.07 5.18
CA ASN A 123 -17.44 -11.20 6.09
C ASN A 123 -18.09 -9.83 6.32
N LYS A 124 -19.30 -9.58 5.79
CA LYS A 124 -19.96 -8.26 5.79
C LYS A 124 -20.04 -7.62 7.18
N LYS A 125 -20.39 -8.39 8.21
CA LYS A 125 -20.47 -7.88 9.59
C LYS A 125 -19.14 -7.30 10.06
N LYS A 126 -18.01 -7.99 9.78
CA LYS A 126 -16.67 -7.51 10.11
C LYS A 126 -16.29 -6.28 9.27
N LEU A 127 -16.67 -6.28 8.00
CA LEU A 127 -16.38 -5.17 7.09
C LEU A 127 -17.14 -3.90 7.45
N LEU A 128 -18.37 -4.00 7.92
CA LEU A 128 -19.15 -2.87 8.42
C LEU A 128 -18.64 -2.32 9.77
N SER A 129 -18.03 -3.16 10.60
CA SER A 129 -17.49 -2.72 11.91
C SER A 129 -16.15 -1.97 11.79
N ARG A 130 -15.54 -1.89 10.60
CA ARG A 130 -14.31 -1.12 10.36
C ARG A 130 -14.51 0.36 10.68
N ASP A 131 -13.41 1.04 11.02
CA ASP A 131 -13.42 2.47 11.39
C ASP A 131 -14.48 2.83 12.45
N LYS A 132 -14.61 1.96 13.46
CA LYS A 132 -15.62 2.12 14.53
C LYS A 132 -17.07 2.16 14.01
N GLY A 133 -17.36 1.43 12.93
CA GLY A 133 -18.69 1.38 12.31
C GLY A 133 -19.02 2.56 11.40
N LYS A 134 -18.06 3.38 11.00
CA LYS A 134 -18.26 4.55 10.14
C LYS A 134 -18.27 4.23 8.64
N ILE A 135 -18.06 2.97 8.26
CA ILE A 135 -18.13 2.57 6.85
C ILE A 135 -19.58 2.69 6.35
N PRO A 136 -19.83 3.44 5.27
CA PRO A 136 -21.18 3.56 4.71
C PRO A 136 -21.72 2.19 4.31
N PRO A 137 -23.01 1.90 4.63
CA PRO A 137 -23.61 0.59 4.33
C PRO A 137 -23.62 0.19 2.85
N ASP A 138 -23.64 1.15 1.95
CA ASP A 138 -23.56 0.98 0.50
C ASP A 138 -22.14 0.76 -0.05
N LYS A 139 -21.10 0.97 0.81
CA LYS A 139 -19.65 0.84 0.47
C LYS A 139 -18.93 -0.20 1.31
N TRP A 140 -19.66 -1.10 1.95
CA TRP A 140 -19.12 -2.08 2.90
C TRP A 140 -18.03 -3.00 2.30
N TYR A 141 -18.11 -3.29 1.01
CA TYR A 141 -17.17 -4.15 0.26
C TYR A 141 -15.98 -3.38 -0.32
N GLY A 142 -15.95 -2.05 -0.22
CA GLY A 142 -14.82 -1.22 -0.65
C GLY A 142 -13.71 -1.15 0.39
N PHE A 143 -12.59 -0.53 0.04
CA PHE A 143 -11.51 -0.24 0.98
C PHE A 143 -11.88 0.89 1.92
N GLY A 144 -11.32 0.89 3.12
CA GLY A 144 -11.56 1.96 4.06
C GLY A 144 -10.93 3.30 3.66
N ARG A 145 -9.77 3.24 2.95
CA ARG A 145 -9.08 4.42 2.40
C ARG A 145 -8.49 4.08 1.04
N THR A 146 -8.72 4.96 0.06
CA THR A 146 -8.42 4.73 -1.36
C THR A 146 -7.33 5.63 -1.94
N GLN A 147 -6.69 6.49 -1.12
CA GLN A 147 -5.67 7.45 -1.58
C GLN A 147 -4.50 6.79 -2.34
N GLY A 148 -4.21 5.52 -2.07
CA GLY A 148 -3.16 4.77 -2.76
C GLY A 148 -3.54 4.24 -4.14
N LEU A 149 -4.80 4.30 -4.56
CA LEU A 149 -5.27 3.76 -5.83
C LEU A 149 -4.81 4.55 -7.05
N SER A 150 -4.52 5.85 -6.90
CA SER A 150 -4.09 6.74 -7.98
C SER A 150 -2.59 6.72 -8.26
N ASN A 151 -1.82 5.89 -7.56
CA ASN A 151 -0.35 5.86 -7.68
C ASN A 151 0.10 4.94 -8.83
N ASN A 152 -0.23 5.32 -10.08
CA ASN A 152 -0.02 4.54 -11.30
C ASN A 152 1.35 4.80 -11.96
N LYS A 153 2.38 5.12 -11.18
CA LYS A 153 3.75 5.33 -11.66
C LYS A 153 4.67 4.27 -11.10
N GLU A 154 5.82 4.09 -11.74
CA GLU A 154 6.93 3.38 -11.14
C GLU A 154 7.32 4.04 -9.82
N LYS A 155 7.67 3.23 -8.84
CA LYS A 155 7.88 3.71 -7.47
C LYS A 155 8.83 2.82 -6.68
N LEU A 156 9.45 3.41 -5.66
CA LEU A 156 10.15 2.67 -4.62
C LEU A 156 9.24 2.54 -3.41
N LEU A 157 9.01 1.30 -2.98
CA LEU A 157 8.30 1.04 -1.74
C LEU A 157 9.27 1.04 -0.56
N ILE A 158 8.84 1.65 0.54
CA ILE A 158 9.56 1.67 1.82
C ILE A 158 8.64 1.22 2.96
N PRO A 159 9.15 0.44 3.92
CA PRO A 159 8.42 0.13 5.15
C PRO A 159 8.20 1.39 6.00
N PRO A 160 7.17 1.40 6.85
CA PRO A 160 6.92 2.53 7.77
C PRO A 160 7.92 2.60 8.92
N LEU A 161 8.62 1.51 9.21
CA LEU A 161 9.65 1.41 10.25
C LEU A 161 10.87 0.69 9.67
N GLN A 162 12.04 1.25 9.91
CA GLN A 162 13.35 0.71 9.53
C GLN A 162 14.19 0.58 10.80
N LYS A 163 14.95 -0.52 10.90
CA LYS A 163 15.85 -0.72 12.04
C LYS A 163 17.31 -0.40 11.69
N ASP A 164 17.67 -0.72 10.45
CA ASP A 164 19.03 -0.60 9.94
C ASP A 164 19.00 0.16 8.61
N ARG A 165 19.78 -0.27 7.61
CA ARG A 165 19.76 0.31 6.26
C ARG A 165 18.36 0.22 5.65
N LEU A 166 17.98 1.26 4.89
CA LEU A 166 16.66 1.38 4.27
C LEU A 166 16.42 0.23 3.29
N SER A 167 15.43 -0.59 3.60
CA SER A 167 14.93 -1.61 2.68
C SER A 167 14.07 -0.93 1.63
N LEU A 168 14.46 -1.02 0.38
CA LEU A 168 13.76 -0.44 -0.77
C LEU A 168 13.37 -1.53 -1.76
N ARG A 169 12.18 -1.41 -2.37
CA ARG A 169 11.74 -2.31 -3.41
C ARG A 169 11.15 -1.52 -4.58
N TYR A 170 11.62 -1.82 -5.79
CA TYR A 170 10.96 -1.36 -7.01
C TYR A 170 9.56 -1.96 -7.13
N SER A 171 8.63 -1.15 -7.58
CA SER A 171 7.25 -1.54 -7.81
C SER A 171 6.73 -0.92 -9.11
N THR A 172 6.06 -1.75 -9.90
CA THR A 172 5.49 -1.34 -11.18
C THR A 172 4.26 -0.45 -11.00
N PRO A 173 3.83 0.27 -12.04
CA PRO A 173 2.60 1.08 -12.01
C PRO A 173 1.36 0.28 -11.58
N ASP A 174 1.24 -0.97 -12.04
CA ASP A 174 0.06 -1.82 -11.80
C ASP A 174 0.03 -2.47 -10.42
N GLU A 175 1.15 -2.46 -9.71
CA GLU A 175 1.25 -3.09 -8.40
C GLU A 175 0.74 -2.14 -7.30
N LEU A 176 -0.28 -2.57 -6.58
CA LEU A 176 -0.79 -1.88 -5.40
C LEU A 176 0.10 -2.15 -4.18
N TYR A 177 0.00 -1.30 -3.16
CA TYR A 177 0.72 -1.52 -1.90
C TYR A 177 -0.09 -1.06 -0.70
N ILE A 178 0.16 -1.73 0.42
CA ILE A 178 -0.43 -1.45 1.73
C ILE A 178 0.66 -1.37 2.81
N SER A 179 0.35 -0.77 3.94
CA SER A 179 1.21 -0.76 5.14
C SER A 179 2.62 -0.22 4.90
N GLY A 180 2.74 0.93 4.24
CA GLY A 180 3.99 1.63 3.98
C GLY A 180 3.83 2.78 3.01
N TYR A 181 4.96 3.25 2.49
CA TYR A 181 5.02 4.42 1.63
C TYR A 181 5.59 4.07 0.27
N ALA A 182 5.26 4.87 -0.72
CA ALA A 182 5.90 4.87 -2.04
C ALA A 182 6.59 6.22 -2.26
N ILE A 183 7.79 6.15 -2.80
CA ILE A 183 8.54 7.27 -3.31
C ILE A 183 8.34 7.26 -4.83
N ILE A 184 7.80 8.35 -5.35
CA ILE A 184 7.48 8.52 -6.76
C ILE A 184 8.29 9.70 -7.29
N PRO A 185 9.17 9.53 -8.28
CA PRO A 185 9.97 10.62 -8.81
C PRO A 185 9.07 11.68 -9.45
N LYS A 186 9.43 12.93 -9.30
CA LYS A 186 8.88 14.02 -10.08
C LYS A 186 9.47 14.03 -11.48
N GLU A 187 8.88 14.81 -12.36
CA GLU A 187 9.37 14.99 -13.73
C GLU A 187 10.83 15.48 -13.73
N GLY A 188 11.65 14.84 -14.56
CA GLY A 188 13.10 15.13 -14.66
C GLY A 188 13.98 14.32 -13.71
N TYR A 189 13.41 13.50 -12.83
CA TYR A 189 14.19 12.65 -11.90
C TYR A 189 13.88 11.18 -12.11
N ASP A 190 14.88 10.32 -11.92
CA ASP A 190 14.76 8.86 -12.07
C ASP A 190 14.81 8.16 -10.72
N LEU A 191 14.24 6.94 -10.69
CA LEU A 191 14.17 6.13 -9.48
C LEU A 191 15.53 5.61 -9.00
N ASP A 192 16.49 5.39 -9.92
CA ASP A 192 17.80 4.87 -9.55
C ASP A 192 18.63 5.92 -8.82
N THR A 193 18.57 7.17 -9.26
CA THR A 193 19.20 8.30 -8.57
C THR A 193 18.61 8.45 -7.16
N ILE A 194 17.28 8.45 -7.04
CA ILE A 194 16.61 8.55 -5.75
C ILE A 194 16.96 7.36 -4.86
N ARG A 195 16.97 6.13 -5.41
CA ARG A 195 17.37 4.93 -4.67
C ARG A 195 18.81 5.04 -4.15
N SER A 196 19.74 5.47 -5.01
CA SER A 196 21.16 5.62 -4.64
C SER A 196 21.32 6.59 -3.48
N TYR A 197 20.59 7.70 -3.49
CA TYR A 197 20.55 8.64 -2.37
C TYR A 197 20.03 7.98 -1.08
N PHE A 198 18.92 7.24 -1.14
CA PHE A 198 18.38 6.54 0.02
C PHE A 198 19.27 5.42 0.57
N GLN A 199 20.25 4.96 -0.20
CA GLN A 199 21.22 3.94 0.19
C GLN A 199 22.61 4.52 0.48
N SER A 200 22.77 5.85 0.43
CA SER A 200 24.05 6.51 0.64
C SER A 200 24.48 6.51 2.13
N GLU A 201 25.78 6.43 2.38
CA GLU A 201 26.34 6.56 3.72
C GLU A 201 26.11 7.96 4.29
N GLU A 202 26.01 8.97 3.45
CA GLU A 202 25.73 10.35 3.83
C GLU A 202 24.36 10.46 4.52
N LEU A 203 23.30 9.90 3.89
CA LEU A 203 21.96 9.88 4.49
C LEU A 203 21.94 9.07 5.79
N PHE A 204 22.65 7.93 5.84
CA PHE A 204 22.74 7.11 7.05
C PHE A 204 23.40 7.87 8.19
N SER A 205 24.56 8.45 7.94
CA SER A 205 25.29 9.24 8.95
C SER A 205 24.44 10.40 9.46
N TRP A 206 23.65 11.01 8.56
CA TRP A 206 22.74 12.07 8.94
C TRP A 206 21.58 11.57 9.83
N ILE A 207 20.97 10.42 9.49
CA ILE A 207 19.89 9.78 10.29
C ILE A 207 20.41 9.39 11.68
N GLU A 208 21.62 8.84 11.79
CA GLU A 208 22.21 8.43 13.07
C GLU A 208 22.57 9.61 13.96
N SER A 209 22.85 10.79 13.37
CA SER A 209 23.25 11.99 14.09
C SER A 209 22.07 12.83 14.58
N ASN A 210 20.85 12.59 14.09
CA ASN A 210 19.65 13.38 14.36
C ASN A 210 18.50 12.53 14.90
#